data_ac88da195484bda57ec6c27f5b14942b
#
_entry.id   ac88da195484bda57ec6c27f5b14942b
#
_cell.length_a   1.000
_cell.length_b   1.000
_cell.length_c   1.000
_cell.angle_alpha   90.00
_cell.angle_beta   90.00
_cell.angle_gamma   90.00
#
_symmetry.space_group_name_H-M   'P 1'
#
loop_
_entity.id
_entity.type
_entity.pdbx_description
1 polymer ?
#
loop_
_entity_poly.entity_id
_entity_poly.type
_entity_poly.pdbx_seq_one_letter_code
_entity_poly.pdbx_strand_id
1 'polypeptide(L)'
;MFLYTPERCLREEDREEGIYPYDTFCGIIKALCMHLVNRYGADEVESWYFEFWNDPQLKMTEADGDYYHYFEAIYRTFKDILPEVRVGGAGFILGYETPIVKDIFQIWKKREFHPDFVSFCSFQYIALVESGMRYGRKSIDGHYMKNQVAILRETMEEIGFSVQEIHIDEWNFTVSNRNVLNDSCEQGAYIVKTCMEMAGSVDFMAYWHGLDIYSEYYDSGSILNGDSGMISRDGIKKPSFYAFHFLSRLQQHVMAKDDHSVVTTNGRGRYVIASHNYKKLSSRYVFTEEDEIQIDELDQFLEDMEPLELKFSLKHMKNGNYLVKLYYLNQDNGNAQELWRKLEFAKGLAKDEIEYLKKRAVPTMEMKTVEVTDGVLELESVLMAQEIRLLDIQYQYRM
;
A
#
# COMPACT_ATOMS: atom_id res chain seq x y z
N MET A 1 9.31 -10.22 -8.39
CA MET A 1 8.61 -10.78 -9.59
C MET A 1 7.68 -11.86 -9.12
N PHE A 2 6.39 -11.74 -9.43
CA PHE A 2 5.40 -12.78 -9.10
C PHE A 2 5.48 -13.92 -10.10
N LEU A 3 5.54 -15.14 -9.60
CA LEU A 3 5.54 -16.37 -10.36
C LEU A 3 4.21 -17.08 -10.10
N TYR A 4 3.46 -17.33 -11.15
CA TYR A 4 2.20 -18.05 -11.09
C TYR A 4 2.31 -19.39 -11.83
N THR A 5 1.48 -20.35 -11.45
CA THR A 5 1.26 -21.51 -12.28
C THR A 5 0.57 -21.05 -13.56
N PRO A 6 1.07 -21.44 -14.72
CA PRO A 6 0.68 -20.83 -15.97
C PRO A 6 -0.59 -21.43 -16.61
N GLU A 7 -1.70 -21.54 -15.86
CA GLU A 7 -2.98 -22.01 -16.42
C GLU A 7 -3.40 -21.27 -17.69
N ARG A 8 -3.10 -19.94 -17.75
CA ARG A 8 -3.43 -19.11 -18.90
C ARG A 8 -2.52 -19.32 -20.11
N CYS A 9 -1.40 -20.01 -19.93
CA CYS A 9 -0.42 -20.29 -20.97
C CYS A 9 -0.55 -21.72 -21.50
N LEU A 10 -1.43 -22.58 -20.91
CA LEU A 10 -1.70 -23.91 -21.40
C LEU A 10 -2.45 -23.84 -22.74
N ARG A 11 -2.09 -24.72 -23.68
CA ARG A 11 -2.91 -24.97 -24.87
C ARG A 11 -4.27 -25.51 -24.45
N GLU A 12 -5.32 -25.28 -25.23
CA GLU A 12 -6.68 -25.71 -24.88
C GLU A 12 -6.75 -27.19 -24.55
N GLU A 13 -5.96 -28.03 -25.25
CA GLU A 13 -5.84 -29.47 -25.05
C GLU A 13 -5.16 -29.87 -23.72
N ASP A 14 -4.33 -28.99 -23.12
CA ASP A 14 -3.64 -29.26 -21.86
C ASP A 14 -4.41 -28.67 -20.64
N ARG A 15 -5.50 -27.92 -20.89
CA ARG A 15 -6.30 -27.26 -19.82
C ARG A 15 -7.14 -28.23 -18.98
N GLU A 16 -7.44 -29.40 -19.49
CA GLU A 16 -8.23 -30.42 -18.78
C GLU A 16 -7.46 -31.06 -17.61
N GLU A 17 -6.12 -30.99 -17.61
CA GLU A 17 -5.27 -31.52 -16.53
C GLU A 17 -4.77 -30.45 -15.52
N GLY A 18 -5.04 -29.20 -15.78
CA GLY A 18 -4.99 -28.05 -14.81
C GLY A 18 -3.62 -27.58 -14.36
N ILE A 19 -2.56 -28.38 -14.43
CA ILE A 19 -1.22 -28.03 -13.92
C ILE A 19 -0.18 -28.54 -14.92
N TYR A 20 0.88 -27.75 -15.19
CA TYR A 20 2.00 -28.23 -16.01
C TYR A 20 2.65 -29.46 -15.38
N PRO A 21 3.04 -30.47 -16.19
CA PRO A 21 3.92 -31.52 -15.73
C PRO A 21 5.13 -30.90 -15.02
N TYR A 22 5.46 -31.43 -13.86
CA TYR A 22 6.52 -30.88 -12.99
C TYR A 22 7.85 -30.63 -13.73
N ASP A 23 8.29 -31.58 -14.58
CA ASP A 23 9.52 -31.42 -15.35
C ASP A 23 9.47 -30.27 -16.35
N THR A 24 8.30 -30.05 -16.96
CA THR A 24 8.08 -28.91 -17.87
C THR A 24 8.14 -27.61 -17.11
N PHE A 25 7.52 -27.54 -15.93
CA PHE A 25 7.58 -26.36 -15.05
C PHE A 25 9.03 -26.04 -14.65
N CYS A 26 9.79 -27.03 -14.19
CA CYS A 26 11.21 -26.86 -13.84
C CYS A 26 12.03 -26.33 -15.02
N GLY A 27 11.77 -26.85 -16.22
CA GLY A 27 12.40 -26.36 -17.46
C GLY A 27 12.09 -24.89 -17.76
N ILE A 28 10.84 -24.48 -17.58
CA ILE A 28 10.39 -23.08 -17.76
C ILE A 28 11.07 -22.17 -16.75
N ILE A 29 11.09 -22.52 -15.47
CA ILE A 29 11.73 -21.74 -14.39
C ILE A 29 13.21 -21.58 -14.66
N LYS A 30 13.92 -22.63 -15.06
CA LYS A 30 15.34 -22.56 -15.41
C LYS A 30 15.57 -21.66 -16.62
N ALA A 31 14.75 -21.79 -17.68
CA ALA A 31 14.86 -20.95 -18.87
C ALA A 31 14.59 -19.48 -18.53
N LEU A 32 13.60 -19.18 -17.66
CA LEU A 32 13.31 -17.84 -17.17
C LEU A 32 14.54 -17.26 -16.43
N CYS A 33 15.07 -17.98 -15.45
CA CYS A 33 16.22 -17.52 -14.66
C CYS A 33 17.42 -17.22 -15.57
N MET A 34 17.75 -18.13 -16.48
CA MET A 34 18.83 -17.94 -17.45
C MET A 34 18.59 -16.75 -18.39
N HIS A 35 17.35 -16.55 -18.83
CA HIS A 35 16.99 -15.41 -19.66
C HIS A 35 17.22 -14.08 -18.91
N LEU A 36 16.79 -14.00 -17.66
CA LEU A 36 16.98 -12.81 -16.83
C LEU A 36 18.45 -12.50 -16.59
N VAL A 37 19.25 -13.51 -16.23
CA VAL A 37 20.69 -13.38 -16.04
C VAL A 37 21.39 -12.93 -17.32
N ASN A 38 21.05 -13.52 -18.45
CA ASN A 38 21.63 -13.15 -19.74
C ASN A 38 21.27 -11.72 -20.18
N ARG A 39 20.08 -11.24 -19.80
CA ARG A 39 19.58 -9.92 -20.19
C ARG A 39 20.06 -8.80 -19.27
N TYR A 40 20.10 -9.03 -17.97
CA TYR A 40 20.33 -7.98 -16.96
C TYR A 40 21.65 -8.16 -16.20
N GLY A 41 22.29 -9.31 -16.29
CA GLY A 41 23.47 -9.67 -15.50
C GLY A 41 23.11 -10.34 -14.18
N ALA A 42 24.02 -11.19 -13.69
CA ALA A 42 23.79 -11.95 -12.45
C ALA A 42 23.64 -11.02 -11.23
N ASP A 43 24.55 -10.05 -11.07
CA ASP A 43 24.57 -9.11 -9.94
C ASP A 43 23.28 -8.31 -9.82
N GLU A 44 22.67 -7.91 -10.95
CA GLU A 44 21.39 -7.20 -10.97
C GLU A 44 20.25 -8.12 -10.56
N VAL A 45 20.16 -9.30 -11.19
CA VAL A 45 19.06 -10.26 -10.92
C VAL A 45 19.12 -10.80 -9.49
N GLU A 46 20.33 -10.94 -8.93
CA GLU A 46 20.54 -11.39 -7.55
C GLU A 46 19.99 -10.40 -6.51
N SER A 47 19.85 -9.13 -6.88
CA SER A 47 19.21 -8.11 -6.05
C SER A 47 17.68 -8.18 -6.06
N TRP A 48 17.08 -8.99 -6.93
CA TRP A 48 15.64 -9.07 -7.10
C TRP A 48 15.00 -10.04 -6.13
N TYR A 49 13.66 -9.91 -5.99
CA TYR A 49 12.80 -10.81 -5.22
C TYR A 49 11.94 -11.61 -6.18
N PHE A 50 11.90 -12.93 -5.95
CA PHE A 50 11.04 -13.84 -6.69
C PHE A 50 10.04 -14.45 -5.74
N GLU A 51 8.78 -14.30 -6.06
CA GLU A 51 7.69 -14.77 -5.23
C GLU A 51 6.86 -15.80 -5.96
N PHE A 52 6.65 -16.96 -5.34
CA PHE A 52 5.70 -17.94 -5.84
C PHE A 52 4.36 -17.69 -5.18
N TRP A 53 3.40 -17.23 -6.00
CA TRP A 53 2.09 -16.87 -5.53
C TRP A 53 1.26 -18.07 -5.17
N ASN A 54 0.39 -17.93 -4.17
CA ASN A 54 -0.58 -18.93 -3.76
C ASN A 54 -1.65 -19.14 -4.85
N ASP A 55 -1.82 -20.38 -5.25
CA ASP A 55 -2.90 -20.82 -6.12
C ASP A 55 -3.75 -21.85 -5.35
N PRO A 56 -5.08 -21.65 -5.21
CA PRO A 56 -5.95 -22.59 -4.49
C PRO A 56 -5.86 -24.03 -4.99
N GLN A 57 -5.56 -24.26 -6.27
CA GLN A 57 -5.42 -25.59 -6.86
C GLN A 57 -4.18 -26.34 -6.34
N LEU A 58 -3.15 -25.59 -5.88
CA LEU A 58 -1.90 -26.15 -5.36
C LEU A 58 -2.00 -26.58 -3.89
N LYS A 59 -3.14 -26.39 -3.24
CA LYS A 59 -3.45 -26.90 -1.90
C LYS A 59 -2.37 -26.56 -0.84
N MET A 60 -1.99 -25.32 -0.75
CA MET A 60 -0.95 -24.86 0.18
C MET A 60 -1.21 -25.20 1.65
N THR A 61 -2.46 -25.42 2.04
CA THR A 61 -2.85 -25.79 3.41
C THR A 61 -2.69 -27.28 3.72
N GLU A 62 -2.38 -28.11 2.71
CA GLU A 62 -2.16 -29.55 2.86
C GLU A 62 -0.66 -29.86 2.87
N ALA A 63 -0.21 -30.78 3.75
CA ALA A 63 1.21 -31.10 3.90
C ALA A 63 1.82 -31.76 2.65
N ASP A 64 1.00 -32.42 1.87
CA ASP A 64 1.32 -33.06 0.58
C ASP A 64 0.85 -32.21 -0.62
N GLY A 65 0.45 -30.97 -0.37
CA GLY A 65 0.00 -30.05 -1.42
C GLY A 65 1.11 -29.74 -2.43
N ASP A 66 0.72 -29.62 -3.68
CA ASP A 66 1.66 -29.38 -4.80
C ASP A 66 2.40 -28.05 -4.70
N TYR A 67 1.84 -27.06 -3.97
CA TYR A 67 2.47 -25.76 -3.77
C TYR A 67 3.93 -25.88 -3.33
N TYR A 68 4.19 -26.70 -2.31
CA TYR A 68 5.55 -26.83 -1.75
C TYR A 68 6.51 -27.52 -2.71
N HIS A 69 6.00 -28.44 -3.51
CA HIS A 69 6.80 -29.12 -4.51
C HIS A 69 7.26 -28.16 -5.63
N TYR A 70 6.35 -27.30 -6.11
CA TYR A 70 6.69 -26.26 -7.09
C TYR A 70 7.56 -25.16 -6.47
N PHE A 71 7.29 -24.76 -5.25
CA PHE A 71 8.12 -23.78 -4.53
C PHE A 71 9.58 -24.28 -4.41
N GLU A 72 9.79 -25.51 -4.00
CA GLU A 72 11.12 -26.11 -3.90
C GLU A 72 11.85 -26.14 -5.24
N ALA A 73 11.15 -26.42 -6.34
CA ALA A 73 11.74 -26.39 -7.67
C ALA A 73 12.21 -25.00 -8.06
N ILE A 74 11.40 -23.97 -7.78
CA ILE A 74 11.77 -22.58 -7.99
C ILE A 74 12.98 -22.22 -7.12
N TYR A 75 12.90 -22.49 -5.83
CA TYR A 75 13.93 -22.15 -4.85
C TYR A 75 15.30 -22.74 -5.26
N ARG A 76 15.36 -24.05 -5.49
CA ARG A 76 16.57 -24.75 -5.95
C ARG A 76 17.12 -24.16 -7.25
N THR A 77 16.25 -24.00 -8.27
CA THR A 77 16.68 -23.54 -9.59
C THR A 77 17.31 -22.14 -9.53
N PHE A 78 16.69 -21.23 -8.76
CA PHE A 78 17.22 -19.87 -8.62
C PHE A 78 18.47 -19.84 -7.75
N LYS A 79 18.51 -20.55 -6.62
CA LYS A 79 19.67 -20.58 -5.70
C LYS A 79 20.88 -21.28 -6.31
N ASP A 80 20.69 -22.27 -7.18
CA ASP A 80 21.78 -22.94 -7.91
C ASP A 80 22.48 -22.00 -8.91
N ILE A 81 21.76 -21.01 -9.44
CA ILE A 81 22.28 -20.06 -10.44
C ILE A 81 22.70 -18.73 -9.78
N LEU A 82 21.94 -18.29 -8.78
CA LEU A 82 22.05 -17.00 -8.08
C LEU A 82 21.92 -17.27 -6.56
N PRO A 83 23.02 -17.57 -5.85
CA PRO A 83 22.97 -18.01 -4.46
C PRO A 83 22.34 -17.00 -3.50
N GLU A 84 22.51 -15.69 -3.74
CA GLU A 84 22.03 -14.61 -2.86
C GLU A 84 20.62 -14.10 -3.21
N VAL A 85 20.04 -14.56 -4.35
CA VAL A 85 18.69 -14.14 -4.74
C VAL A 85 17.64 -14.51 -3.68
N ARG A 86 16.63 -13.67 -3.52
CA ARG A 86 15.56 -13.93 -2.55
C ARG A 86 14.35 -14.58 -3.20
N VAL A 87 13.96 -15.75 -2.68
CA VAL A 87 12.80 -16.52 -3.13
C VAL A 87 11.85 -16.74 -1.96
N GLY A 88 10.60 -16.34 -2.11
CA GLY A 88 9.61 -16.44 -1.04
C GLY A 88 8.17 -16.59 -1.54
N GLY A 89 7.23 -16.30 -0.70
CA GLY A 89 5.79 -16.37 -0.98
C GLY A 89 4.96 -16.33 0.32
N ALA A 90 3.68 -16.46 0.25
CA ALA A 90 2.87 -16.88 -0.89
C ALA A 90 1.71 -15.93 -1.26
N GLY A 91 1.74 -14.68 -0.83
CA GLY A 91 0.66 -13.71 -1.12
C GLY A 91 -0.69 -14.13 -0.54
N PHE A 92 -0.75 -14.75 0.62
CA PHE A 92 -2.00 -15.19 1.22
C PHE A 92 -2.76 -14.03 1.88
N ILE A 93 -4.10 -14.09 1.82
CA ILE A 93 -4.93 -13.09 2.50
C ILE A 93 -4.92 -13.38 3.99
N LEU A 94 -4.42 -12.42 4.76
CA LEU A 94 -4.34 -12.50 6.21
C LEU A 94 -5.53 -11.77 6.85
N GLY A 95 -6.22 -12.46 7.77
CA GLY A 95 -7.17 -11.88 8.71
C GLY A 95 -6.56 -11.82 10.11
N TYR A 96 -7.41 -11.74 11.12
CA TYR A 96 -7.02 -11.94 12.53
C TYR A 96 -7.04 -13.41 12.93
N GLU A 97 -7.58 -14.28 12.09
CA GLU A 97 -7.64 -15.70 12.32
C GLU A 97 -6.37 -16.38 11.78
N THR A 98 -5.69 -17.10 12.62
CA THR A 98 -4.36 -17.64 12.31
C THR A 98 -4.29 -19.16 12.00
N PRO A 99 -5.37 -19.99 12.07
CA PRO A 99 -5.24 -21.42 11.88
C PRO A 99 -4.56 -21.81 10.56
N ILE A 100 -5.01 -21.23 9.45
CA ILE A 100 -4.47 -21.50 8.11
C ILE A 100 -2.99 -21.11 8.02
N VAL A 101 -2.64 -19.93 8.53
CA VAL A 101 -1.26 -19.43 8.55
C VAL A 101 -0.37 -20.32 9.41
N LYS A 102 -0.90 -20.79 10.55
CA LYS A 102 -0.22 -21.72 11.46
C LYS A 102 0.10 -23.04 10.76
N ASP A 103 -0.87 -23.60 10.04
CA ASP A 103 -0.68 -24.84 9.28
C ASP A 103 0.39 -24.67 8.19
N ILE A 104 0.34 -23.61 7.42
CA ILE A 104 1.32 -23.28 6.38
C ILE A 104 2.74 -23.21 6.97
N PHE A 105 2.92 -22.48 8.07
CA PHE A 105 4.24 -22.34 8.70
C PHE A 105 4.73 -23.63 9.34
N GLN A 106 3.84 -24.46 9.87
CA GLN A 106 4.20 -25.78 10.38
C GLN A 106 4.65 -26.73 9.28
N ILE A 107 4.05 -26.61 8.08
CA ILE A 107 4.46 -27.38 6.91
C ILE A 107 5.83 -26.90 6.44
N TRP A 108 6.02 -25.61 6.21
CA TRP A 108 7.33 -25.07 5.80
C TRP A 108 8.45 -25.40 6.79
N LYS A 109 8.18 -25.28 8.09
CA LYS A 109 9.17 -25.64 9.13
C LYS A 109 9.71 -27.07 9.01
N LYS A 110 8.92 -28.00 8.49
CA LYS A 110 9.30 -29.41 8.29
C LYS A 110 10.01 -29.69 6.98
N ARG A 111 10.04 -28.72 6.06
CA ARG A 111 10.65 -28.83 4.75
C ARG A 111 12.14 -28.52 4.79
N GLU A 112 12.90 -29.05 3.82
CA GLU A 112 14.33 -28.76 3.66
C GLU A 112 14.56 -27.32 3.21
N PHE A 113 13.67 -26.80 2.33
CA PHE A 113 13.77 -25.45 1.76
C PHE A 113 12.73 -24.53 2.40
N HIS A 114 13.23 -23.45 2.99
CA HIS A 114 12.44 -22.42 3.64
C HIS A 114 12.42 -21.16 2.78
N PRO A 115 11.32 -20.39 2.74
CA PRO A 115 11.30 -19.12 2.03
C PRO A 115 12.24 -18.12 2.70
N ASP A 116 12.90 -17.27 1.89
CA ASP A 116 13.71 -16.16 2.40
C ASP A 116 12.81 -15.06 2.99
N PHE A 117 11.60 -14.89 2.45
CA PHE A 117 10.57 -13.98 2.95
C PHE A 117 9.19 -14.61 2.86
N VAL A 118 8.29 -14.16 3.72
CA VAL A 118 6.85 -14.45 3.59
C VAL A 118 6.11 -13.21 3.15
N SER A 119 5.08 -13.40 2.35
CA SER A 119 4.27 -12.32 1.83
C SER A 119 2.79 -12.57 2.04
N PHE A 120 2.03 -11.48 2.20
CA PHE A 120 0.59 -11.54 2.36
C PHE A 120 -0.11 -10.28 1.83
N CYS A 121 -1.42 -10.38 1.63
CA CYS A 121 -2.29 -9.28 1.27
C CYS A 121 -3.04 -8.78 2.50
N SER A 122 -3.14 -7.47 2.68
CA SER A 122 -3.81 -6.82 3.80
C SER A 122 -4.90 -5.86 3.34
N PHE A 123 -6.14 -6.23 3.60
CA PHE A 123 -7.31 -5.38 3.35
C PHE A 123 -8.17 -5.33 4.60
N GLN A 124 -8.71 -4.16 4.95
CA GLN A 124 -9.67 -4.05 6.06
C GLN A 124 -11.07 -4.59 5.71
N TYR A 125 -11.21 -5.13 4.52
CA TYR A 125 -12.41 -5.74 3.99
C TYR A 125 -12.09 -7.13 3.44
N ILE A 126 -12.76 -8.14 3.97
CA ILE A 126 -12.62 -9.54 3.54
C ILE A 126 -13.97 -10.02 3.04
N ALA A 127 -14.02 -10.45 1.77
CA ALA A 127 -15.15 -11.15 1.22
C ALA A 127 -15.08 -12.62 1.66
N LEU A 128 -16.12 -13.08 2.34
CA LEU A 128 -16.23 -14.43 2.87
C LEU A 128 -17.34 -15.20 2.14
N VAL A 129 -17.14 -16.52 2.01
CA VAL A 129 -18.18 -17.43 1.53
C VAL A 129 -18.43 -18.47 2.61
N GLU A 130 -19.60 -18.41 3.24
CA GLU A 130 -20.04 -19.40 4.20
C GLU A 130 -21.37 -20.00 3.77
N SER A 131 -21.47 -21.34 3.80
CA SER A 131 -22.72 -22.05 3.48
C SER A 131 -23.31 -21.65 2.11
N GLY A 132 -22.49 -21.30 1.14
CA GLY A 132 -22.90 -20.86 -0.20
C GLY A 132 -23.36 -19.40 -0.28
N MET A 133 -23.37 -18.66 0.80
CA MET A 133 -23.65 -17.23 0.81
C MET A 133 -22.35 -16.43 0.81
N ARG A 134 -22.31 -15.36 0.02
CA ARG A 134 -21.22 -14.37 0.05
C ARG A 134 -21.60 -13.23 0.97
N TYR A 135 -20.70 -12.87 1.86
CA TYR A 135 -20.83 -11.67 2.68
C TYR A 135 -19.47 -11.00 2.85
N GLY A 136 -19.51 -9.68 3.06
CA GLY A 136 -18.31 -8.89 3.34
C GLY A 136 -18.11 -8.73 4.84
N ARG A 137 -16.89 -8.82 5.30
CA ARG A 137 -16.48 -8.48 6.66
C ARG A 137 -15.59 -7.25 6.60
N LYS A 138 -16.10 -6.11 7.09
CA LYS A 138 -15.35 -4.87 7.23
C LYS A 138 -14.77 -4.73 8.63
N SER A 139 -13.66 -4.04 8.77
CA SER A 139 -13.07 -3.71 10.07
C SER A 139 -12.97 -2.19 10.23
N ILE A 140 -13.31 -1.72 11.42
CA ILE A 140 -13.08 -0.33 11.83
C ILE A 140 -11.77 -0.18 12.62
N ASP A 141 -10.98 -1.23 12.73
CA ASP A 141 -9.70 -1.17 13.44
C ASP A 141 -8.72 -0.25 12.70
N GLY A 142 -8.48 0.94 13.23
CA GLY A 142 -7.54 1.90 12.66
C GLY A 142 -6.09 1.39 12.63
N HIS A 143 -5.76 0.32 13.34
CA HIS A 143 -4.44 -0.33 13.38
C HIS A 143 -4.44 -1.72 12.73
N TYR A 144 -5.38 -1.98 11.86
CA TYR A 144 -5.66 -3.30 11.28
C TYR A 144 -4.40 -4.01 10.78
N MET A 145 -3.63 -3.38 9.89
CA MET A 145 -2.42 -3.95 9.31
C MET A 145 -1.33 -4.20 10.36
N LYS A 146 -1.12 -3.26 11.29
CA LYS A 146 -0.17 -3.42 12.38
C LYS A 146 -0.51 -4.61 13.27
N ASN A 147 -1.81 -4.75 13.60
CA ASN A 147 -2.29 -5.87 14.42
C ASN A 147 -2.15 -7.20 13.67
N GLN A 148 -2.40 -7.24 12.35
CA GLN A 148 -2.15 -8.42 11.53
C GLN A 148 -0.68 -8.84 11.57
N VAL A 149 0.25 -7.90 11.39
CA VAL A 149 1.70 -8.19 11.42
C VAL A 149 2.13 -8.65 12.81
N ALA A 150 1.57 -8.07 13.87
CA ALA A 150 1.85 -8.51 15.24
C ALA A 150 1.41 -9.97 15.45
N ILE A 151 0.18 -10.30 15.07
CA ILE A 151 -0.37 -11.66 15.15
C ILE A 151 0.46 -12.64 14.31
N LEU A 152 0.88 -12.24 13.10
CA LEU A 152 1.74 -13.05 12.25
C LEU A 152 3.06 -13.39 12.93
N ARG A 153 3.73 -12.40 13.52
CA ARG A 153 5.00 -12.58 14.24
C ARG A 153 4.84 -13.45 15.47
N GLU A 154 3.79 -13.23 16.26
CA GLU A 154 3.47 -14.08 17.42
C GLU A 154 3.23 -15.53 17.00
N THR A 155 2.50 -15.75 15.90
CA THR A 155 2.25 -17.10 15.35
C THR A 155 3.56 -17.76 14.90
N MET A 156 4.45 -17.01 14.24
CA MET A 156 5.76 -17.52 13.82
C MET A 156 6.63 -17.89 15.04
N GLU A 157 6.65 -17.05 16.07
CA GLU A 157 7.38 -17.31 17.31
C GLU A 157 6.84 -18.55 18.04
N GLU A 158 5.51 -18.67 18.19
CA GLU A 158 4.86 -19.83 18.83
C GLU A 158 5.24 -21.15 18.13
N ILE A 159 5.30 -21.14 16.81
CA ILE A 159 5.66 -22.33 16.01
C ILE A 159 7.18 -22.55 16.00
N GLY A 160 7.98 -21.52 16.26
CA GLY A 160 9.43 -21.51 16.06
C GLY A 160 9.80 -21.60 14.60
N PHE A 161 9.07 -20.88 13.74
CA PHE A 161 9.36 -20.62 12.33
C PHE A 161 9.88 -19.20 12.17
N SER A 162 10.87 -18.97 11.34
CA SER A 162 11.43 -17.64 11.10
C SER A 162 11.80 -17.45 9.64
N VAL A 163 11.64 -16.22 9.15
CA VAL A 163 12.08 -15.76 7.84
C VAL A 163 12.90 -14.49 7.99
N GLN A 164 13.64 -14.13 6.96
CA GLN A 164 14.47 -12.93 6.99
C GLN A 164 13.60 -11.66 6.86
N GLU A 165 12.57 -11.69 6.02
CA GLU A 165 11.76 -10.52 5.68
C GLU A 165 10.27 -10.86 5.67
N ILE A 166 9.44 -9.84 5.94
CA ILE A 166 7.98 -9.89 5.83
C ILE A 166 7.54 -8.85 4.82
N HIS A 167 6.81 -9.27 3.79
CA HIS A 167 6.32 -8.42 2.71
C HIS A 167 4.80 -8.32 2.75
N ILE A 168 4.28 -7.16 2.37
CA ILE A 168 2.85 -6.93 2.12
C ILE A 168 2.71 -6.59 0.64
N ASP A 169 2.29 -7.57 -0.17
CA ASP A 169 2.31 -7.48 -1.63
C ASP A 169 1.15 -6.70 -2.20
N GLU A 170 0.03 -6.73 -1.49
CA GLU A 170 -1.16 -5.97 -1.85
C GLU A 170 -1.81 -5.44 -0.58
N TRP A 171 -2.02 -4.14 -0.52
CA TRP A 171 -2.77 -3.56 0.57
C TRP A 171 -3.61 -2.37 0.15
N ASN A 172 -4.76 -2.29 0.76
CA ASN A 172 -5.65 -1.15 0.73
C ASN A 172 -6.59 -1.25 1.93
N PHE A 173 -7.36 -0.22 2.18
CA PHE A 173 -8.37 -0.27 3.22
C PHE A 173 -9.60 -1.13 2.80
N THR A 174 -9.84 -1.27 1.50
CA THR A 174 -10.87 -2.16 0.93
C THR A 174 -10.34 -2.89 -0.30
N VAL A 175 -10.88 -4.08 -0.57
CA VAL A 175 -10.66 -4.81 -1.83
C VAL A 175 -11.64 -4.38 -2.93
N SER A 176 -12.64 -3.58 -2.58
CA SER A 176 -13.68 -3.13 -3.50
C SER A 176 -13.17 -2.09 -4.49
N ASN A 177 -13.54 -2.24 -5.76
CA ASN A 177 -13.31 -1.29 -6.84
C ASN A 177 -14.48 -0.32 -7.02
N ARG A 178 -15.38 -0.21 -6.04
CA ARG A 178 -16.59 0.64 -6.11
C ARG A 178 -16.84 1.42 -4.82
N ASN A 179 -15.87 1.46 -3.94
CA ASN A 179 -16.00 2.18 -2.69
C ASN A 179 -15.56 3.64 -2.90
N VAL A 180 -16.49 4.57 -2.83
CA VAL A 180 -16.24 6.00 -3.07
C VAL A 180 -15.20 6.62 -2.12
N LEU A 181 -14.90 5.95 -1.00
CA LEU A 181 -13.80 6.34 -0.11
C LEU A 181 -12.42 6.22 -0.78
N ASN A 182 -12.25 5.35 -1.78
CA ASN A 182 -11.00 5.23 -2.53
C ASN A 182 -10.63 6.52 -3.30
N ASP A 183 -11.62 7.35 -3.62
CA ASP A 183 -11.43 8.61 -4.34
C ASP A 183 -11.29 9.83 -3.41
N SER A 184 -11.40 9.62 -2.09
CA SER A 184 -11.57 10.66 -1.09
C SER A 184 -10.29 11.02 -0.32
N CYS A 185 -10.35 12.06 0.52
CA CYS A 185 -9.28 12.46 1.42
C CYS A 185 -9.01 11.40 2.50
N GLU A 186 -10.00 10.62 2.89
CA GLU A 186 -9.91 9.50 3.83
C GLU A 186 -8.84 8.51 3.38
N GLN A 187 -8.82 8.17 2.09
CA GLN A 187 -7.82 7.28 1.51
C GLN A 187 -6.41 7.88 1.59
N GLY A 188 -6.29 9.18 1.32
CA GLY A 188 -4.99 9.87 1.44
C GLY A 188 -4.45 9.85 2.86
N ALA A 189 -5.28 10.17 3.84
CA ALA A 189 -4.93 10.17 5.26
C ALA A 189 -4.64 8.74 5.77
N TYR A 190 -5.42 7.75 5.37
CA TYR A 190 -5.19 6.34 5.67
C TYR A 190 -3.82 5.85 5.19
N ILE A 191 -3.44 6.21 3.96
CA ILE A 191 -2.14 5.83 3.39
C ILE A 191 -0.99 6.43 4.19
N VAL A 192 -1.01 7.75 4.47
CA VAL A 192 0.06 8.41 5.24
C VAL A 192 0.18 7.78 6.62
N LYS A 193 -0.94 7.63 7.32
CA LYS A 193 -1.01 6.97 8.63
C LYS A 193 -0.44 5.56 8.59
N THR A 194 -0.88 4.72 7.66
CA THR A 194 -0.49 3.32 7.57
C THR A 194 0.99 3.16 7.22
N CYS A 195 1.50 3.91 6.24
CA CYS A 195 2.93 3.89 5.90
C CYS A 195 3.81 4.35 7.06
N MET A 196 3.40 5.39 7.79
CA MET A 196 4.12 5.85 8.98
C MET A 196 4.10 4.76 10.08
N GLU A 197 2.97 4.15 10.34
CA GLU A 197 2.81 3.13 11.38
C GLU A 197 3.65 1.88 11.07
N MET A 198 3.65 1.45 9.82
CA MET A 198 4.32 0.23 9.39
C MET A 198 5.83 0.39 9.13
N ALA A 199 6.32 1.62 9.05
CA ALA A 199 7.75 1.90 8.83
C ALA A 199 8.64 1.22 9.90
N GLY A 200 9.47 0.26 9.47
CA GLY A 200 10.33 -0.56 10.30
C GLY A 200 9.67 -1.81 10.90
N SER A 201 8.38 -2.04 10.62
CA SER A 201 7.66 -3.24 11.05
C SER A 201 7.64 -4.34 9.99
N VAL A 202 7.74 -3.97 8.71
CA VAL A 202 7.84 -4.86 7.55
C VAL A 202 8.90 -4.35 6.60
N ASP A 203 9.37 -5.19 5.71
CA ASP A 203 10.49 -4.91 4.83
C ASP A 203 10.02 -4.35 3.47
N PHE A 204 8.82 -4.72 3.04
CA PHE A 204 8.22 -4.27 1.79
C PHE A 204 6.71 -4.09 1.90
N MET A 205 6.18 -3.09 1.19
CA MET A 205 4.74 -2.83 1.07
C MET A 205 4.39 -2.33 -0.33
N ALA A 206 3.48 -3.03 -1.03
CA ALA A 206 2.97 -2.62 -2.32
C ALA A 206 1.48 -2.24 -2.24
N TYR A 207 1.16 -1.00 -2.57
CA TYR A 207 -0.20 -0.50 -2.56
C TYR A 207 -1.01 -1.04 -3.76
N TRP A 208 -2.22 -1.52 -3.51
CA TRP A 208 -3.17 -1.93 -4.55
C TRP A 208 -4.16 -0.80 -4.84
N HIS A 209 -4.06 -0.10 -5.97
CA HIS A 209 -3.06 -0.19 -7.04
C HIS A 209 -2.75 1.17 -7.69
N GLY A 210 -1.96 1.20 -8.75
CA GLY A 210 -1.45 2.45 -9.35
C GLY A 210 -2.47 3.24 -10.18
N LEU A 211 -3.25 2.56 -11.00
CA LEU A 211 -4.18 3.17 -11.96
C LEU A 211 -5.55 2.52 -11.84
N ASP A 212 -6.63 3.28 -11.98
CA ASP A 212 -7.96 2.71 -12.11
C ASP A 212 -7.98 1.75 -13.30
N ILE A 213 -8.32 0.49 -13.05
CA ILE A 213 -8.31 -0.57 -14.06
C ILE A 213 -9.65 -0.54 -14.79
N TYR A 214 -9.60 -0.42 -16.12
CA TYR A 214 -10.77 -0.63 -16.95
C TYR A 214 -11.22 -2.08 -16.87
N SER A 215 -12.50 -2.28 -16.59
CA SER A 215 -13.14 -3.59 -16.66
C SER A 215 -14.56 -3.42 -17.17
N GLU A 216 -14.95 -4.22 -18.15
CA GLU A 216 -16.33 -4.22 -18.68
C GLU A 216 -17.39 -4.51 -17.60
N TYR A 217 -16.99 -5.14 -16.49
CA TYR A 217 -17.85 -5.40 -15.34
C TYR A 217 -17.95 -4.23 -14.35
N TYR A 218 -16.93 -3.35 -14.33
CA TYR A 218 -16.78 -2.30 -13.34
C TYR A 218 -16.70 -0.90 -13.93
N ASP A 219 -16.64 -0.78 -15.26
CA ASP A 219 -16.55 0.52 -15.89
C ASP A 219 -17.82 1.34 -15.67
N SER A 220 -17.63 2.59 -15.38
CA SER A 220 -18.70 3.57 -15.29
C SER A 220 -18.38 4.78 -16.14
N GLY A 221 -19.41 5.53 -16.54
CA GLY A 221 -19.25 6.81 -17.25
C GLY A 221 -18.76 7.94 -16.33
N SER A 222 -18.53 7.67 -15.07
CA SER A 222 -18.08 8.64 -14.06
C SER A 222 -16.58 8.84 -14.15
N ILE A 223 -16.11 10.05 -13.86
CA ILE A 223 -14.67 10.39 -13.81
C ILE A 223 -13.97 9.81 -12.58
N LEU A 224 -14.73 9.60 -11.51
CA LEU A 224 -14.36 8.92 -10.29
C LEU A 224 -15.43 7.86 -10.02
N ASN A 225 -15.05 6.65 -9.76
CA ASN A 225 -15.96 5.52 -9.65
C ASN A 225 -15.71 4.64 -8.42
N GLY A 226 -14.84 5.09 -7.49
CA GLY A 226 -14.50 4.33 -6.29
C GLY A 226 -13.50 3.19 -6.52
N ASP A 227 -12.79 3.17 -7.67
CA ASP A 227 -11.73 2.21 -7.92
C ASP A 227 -10.50 2.51 -7.05
N SER A 228 -9.71 1.48 -6.75
CA SER A 228 -8.57 1.52 -5.83
C SER A 228 -7.32 2.20 -6.40
N GLY A 229 -7.31 2.60 -7.68
CA GLY A 229 -6.18 3.26 -8.31
C GLY A 229 -5.84 4.62 -7.69
N MET A 230 -4.56 4.97 -7.72
CA MET A 230 -4.09 6.32 -7.31
C MET A 230 -4.38 7.39 -8.37
N ILE A 231 -4.56 6.99 -9.60
CA ILE A 231 -4.84 7.86 -10.76
C ILE A 231 -6.06 7.30 -11.47
N SER A 232 -7.07 8.15 -11.71
CA SER A 232 -8.28 7.75 -12.40
C SER A 232 -8.00 7.42 -13.87
N ARG A 233 -8.94 6.73 -14.50
CA ARG A 233 -8.92 6.44 -15.95
C ARG A 233 -8.62 7.67 -16.82
N ASP A 234 -9.16 8.82 -16.44
CA ASP A 234 -8.96 10.08 -17.15
C ASP A 234 -7.66 10.82 -16.78
N GLY A 235 -6.84 10.23 -15.91
CA GLY A 235 -5.55 10.78 -15.49
C GLY A 235 -5.65 11.81 -14.36
N ILE A 236 -6.75 11.83 -13.61
CA ILE A 236 -6.90 12.66 -12.41
C ILE A 236 -6.16 12.00 -11.27
N LYS A 237 -5.25 12.73 -10.63
CA LYS A 237 -4.53 12.27 -9.45
C LYS A 237 -5.44 12.37 -8.22
N LYS A 238 -5.63 11.25 -7.54
CA LYS A 238 -6.47 11.17 -6.34
C LYS A 238 -5.67 11.55 -5.08
N PRO A 239 -6.30 11.74 -3.91
CA PRO A 239 -5.60 11.95 -2.65
C PRO A 239 -4.58 10.87 -2.31
N SER A 240 -4.84 9.62 -2.67
CA SER A 240 -3.89 8.50 -2.56
C SER A 240 -2.57 8.73 -3.30
N PHE A 241 -2.59 9.32 -4.49
CA PHE A 241 -1.38 9.69 -5.22
C PHE A 241 -0.54 10.71 -4.44
N TYR A 242 -1.20 11.73 -3.89
CA TYR A 242 -0.51 12.78 -3.16
C TYR A 242 0.01 12.32 -1.79
N ALA A 243 -0.63 11.34 -1.17
CA ALA A 243 -0.11 10.68 0.02
C ALA A 243 1.27 10.07 -0.24
N PHE A 244 1.42 9.25 -1.28
CA PHE A 244 2.72 8.71 -1.67
C PHE A 244 3.70 9.78 -2.15
N HIS A 245 3.21 10.79 -2.87
CA HIS A 245 4.05 11.93 -3.27
C HIS A 245 4.62 12.69 -2.06
N PHE A 246 3.86 12.87 -0.99
CA PHE A 246 4.36 13.50 0.23
C PHE A 246 5.37 12.60 0.95
N LEU A 247 5.06 11.32 1.10
CA LEU A 247 5.95 10.35 1.72
C LEU A 247 7.28 10.19 0.95
N SER A 248 7.26 10.25 -0.39
CA SER A 248 8.47 10.16 -1.22
C SER A 248 9.43 11.33 -1.04
N ARG A 249 9.01 12.42 -0.40
CA ARG A 249 9.84 13.59 -0.12
C ARG A 249 10.55 13.54 1.23
N LEU A 250 10.21 12.56 2.08
CA LEU A 250 10.88 12.34 3.35
C LEU A 250 12.38 12.11 3.13
N GLN A 251 13.17 12.52 4.11
CA GLN A 251 14.62 12.47 4.04
C GLN A 251 15.17 11.19 4.70
N GLN A 252 16.46 10.93 4.53
CA GLN A 252 17.12 9.68 4.92
C GLN A 252 17.10 9.39 6.42
N HIS A 253 17.09 10.44 7.26
CA HIS A 253 17.22 10.29 8.71
C HIS A 253 15.93 10.72 9.39
N VAL A 254 15.30 9.81 10.10
CA VAL A 254 14.16 10.09 10.97
C VAL A 254 14.69 10.74 12.25
N MET A 255 14.17 11.93 12.56
CA MET A 255 14.50 12.66 13.79
C MET A 255 13.50 12.39 14.91
N ALA A 256 12.21 12.37 14.55
CA ALA A 256 11.12 12.10 15.47
C ALA A 256 9.93 11.51 14.71
N LYS A 257 9.12 10.75 15.41
CA LYS A 257 7.89 10.15 14.91
C LYS A 257 6.90 10.02 16.06
N ASP A 258 5.66 10.37 15.80
CA ASP A 258 4.52 10.12 16.68
C ASP A 258 3.35 9.51 15.88
N ASP A 259 2.16 9.43 16.46
CA ASP A 259 0.99 8.82 15.81
C ASP A 259 0.47 9.62 14.60
N HIS A 260 0.83 10.89 14.49
CA HIS A 260 0.29 11.82 13.49
C HIS A 260 1.36 12.46 12.60
N SER A 261 2.63 12.35 12.95
CA SER A 261 3.69 13.02 12.22
C SER A 261 5.01 12.26 12.20
N VAL A 262 5.80 12.50 11.16
CA VAL A 262 7.19 12.08 11.05
C VAL A 262 8.06 13.25 10.60
N VAL A 263 9.14 13.47 11.33
CA VAL A 263 10.13 14.50 11.06
C VAL A 263 11.41 13.86 10.54
N THR A 264 11.88 14.30 9.39
CA THR A 264 13.08 13.75 8.75
C THR A 264 14.07 14.83 8.34
N THR A 265 15.35 14.48 8.18
CA THR A 265 16.39 15.38 7.71
C THR A 265 17.39 14.69 6.79
N ASN A 266 18.02 15.48 5.90
CA ASN A 266 19.20 15.04 5.14
C ASN A 266 20.53 15.33 5.85
N GLY A 267 20.51 15.87 7.09
CA GLY A 267 21.70 16.30 7.84
C GLY A 267 22.41 17.54 7.27
N ARG A 268 21.89 18.18 6.21
CA ARG A 268 22.53 19.31 5.50
C ARG A 268 21.64 20.55 5.43
N GLY A 269 20.73 20.71 6.42
CA GLY A 269 19.87 21.89 6.54
C GLY A 269 18.54 21.77 5.78
N ARG A 270 18.13 20.57 5.39
CA ARG A 270 16.77 20.29 4.92
C ARG A 270 16.07 19.41 5.93
N TYR A 271 14.85 19.80 6.28
CA TYR A 271 13.96 19.07 7.17
C TYR A 271 12.61 18.90 6.46
N VAL A 272 12.04 17.72 6.53
CA VAL A 272 10.74 17.44 5.95
C VAL A 272 9.85 16.77 7.00
N ILE A 273 8.65 17.31 7.16
CA ILE A 273 7.64 16.80 8.09
C ILE A 273 6.43 16.37 7.27
N ALA A 274 6.06 15.11 7.37
CA ALA A 274 4.77 14.64 6.88
C ALA A 274 3.83 14.43 8.06
N SER A 275 2.58 14.84 7.93
CA SER A 275 1.55 14.73 8.97
C SER A 275 0.21 14.37 8.39
N HIS A 276 -0.66 13.76 9.21
CA HIS A 276 -2.03 13.43 8.86
C HIS A 276 -2.98 13.63 10.03
N ASN A 277 -4.24 13.88 9.73
CA ASN A 277 -5.33 13.84 10.69
C ASN A 277 -6.34 12.77 10.26
N TYR A 278 -5.88 11.50 10.15
CA TYR A 278 -6.75 10.38 9.84
C TYR A 278 -7.79 10.19 10.93
N LYS A 279 -9.06 10.14 10.54
CA LYS A 279 -10.19 9.82 11.39
C LYS A 279 -10.67 8.41 11.11
N LYS A 280 -10.93 7.66 12.17
CA LYS A 280 -11.41 6.28 12.06
C LYS A 280 -12.80 6.24 11.45
N LEU A 281 -13.06 5.16 10.73
CA LEU A 281 -14.41 4.82 10.30
C LEU A 281 -15.24 4.32 11.50
N SER A 282 -16.47 4.74 11.58
CA SER A 282 -17.40 4.35 12.62
C SER A 282 -18.06 2.99 12.35
N SER A 283 -18.76 2.44 13.34
CA SER A 283 -19.53 1.21 13.17
C SER A 283 -20.61 1.32 12.07
N ARG A 284 -21.09 2.52 11.76
CA ARG A 284 -22.03 2.75 10.65
C ARG A 284 -21.43 2.26 9.32
N TYR A 285 -20.15 2.48 9.06
CA TYR A 285 -19.48 2.01 7.85
C TYR A 285 -19.53 0.47 7.71
N VAL A 286 -19.34 -0.26 8.82
CA VAL A 286 -19.37 -1.73 8.82
C VAL A 286 -20.73 -2.28 8.39
N PHE A 287 -21.81 -1.61 8.79
CA PHE A 287 -23.18 -2.06 8.54
C PHE A 287 -23.84 -1.44 7.31
N THR A 288 -23.10 -0.62 6.54
CA THR A 288 -23.60 -0.03 5.28
C THR A 288 -22.94 -0.74 4.11
N GLU A 289 -23.74 -1.17 3.13
CA GLU A 289 -23.19 -1.74 1.90
C GLU A 289 -22.44 -0.67 1.11
N GLU A 290 -21.38 -1.06 0.39
CA GLU A 290 -20.46 -0.09 -0.25
C GLU A 290 -21.12 0.72 -1.36
N ASP A 291 -22.10 0.13 -2.06
CA ASP A 291 -22.87 0.80 -3.11
C ASP A 291 -23.95 1.77 -2.56
N GLU A 292 -24.23 1.70 -1.26
CA GLU A 292 -25.11 2.64 -0.56
C GLU A 292 -24.37 3.88 -0.07
N ILE A 293 -23.03 3.88 -0.03
CA ILE A 293 -22.23 5.00 0.45
C ILE A 293 -22.23 6.11 -0.60
N GLN A 294 -22.74 7.28 -0.25
CA GLN A 294 -22.77 8.45 -1.12
C GLN A 294 -21.64 9.44 -0.78
N ILE A 295 -21.13 10.11 -1.82
CA ILE A 295 -19.98 11.04 -1.69
C ILE A 295 -20.29 12.22 -0.76
N ASP A 296 -21.52 12.71 -0.75
CA ASP A 296 -21.97 13.83 0.09
C ASP A 296 -22.29 13.44 1.54
N GLU A 297 -22.19 12.15 1.86
CA GLU A 297 -22.45 11.62 3.18
C GLU A 297 -21.21 11.03 3.87
N LEU A 298 -20.02 11.13 3.28
CA LEU A 298 -18.80 10.48 3.79
C LEU A 298 -18.49 10.82 5.25
N ASP A 299 -18.68 12.07 5.66
CA ASP A 299 -18.43 12.51 7.03
C ASP A 299 -19.26 11.74 8.08
N GLN A 300 -20.42 11.17 7.70
CA GLN A 300 -21.28 10.39 8.60
C GLN A 300 -20.69 9.01 8.96
N PHE A 301 -19.69 8.57 8.20
CA PHE A 301 -19.01 7.30 8.45
C PHE A 301 -17.76 7.44 9.32
N LEU A 302 -17.40 8.67 9.70
CA LEU A 302 -16.25 8.95 10.56
C LEU A 302 -16.67 8.98 12.04
N GLU A 303 -15.73 8.67 12.95
CA GLU A 303 -15.99 8.76 14.39
C GLU A 303 -16.07 10.22 14.86
N ASP A 304 -15.26 11.09 14.29
CA ASP A 304 -15.25 12.53 14.57
C ASP A 304 -14.71 13.34 13.39
N MET A 305 -14.88 14.66 13.45
CA MET A 305 -14.39 15.64 12.49
C MET A 305 -13.46 16.71 13.14
N GLU A 306 -12.97 16.44 14.35
CA GLU A 306 -12.20 17.38 15.12
C GLU A 306 -10.86 17.71 14.43
N PRO A 307 -10.48 18.98 14.37
CA PRO A 307 -9.15 19.36 13.88
C PRO A 307 -8.05 18.87 14.84
N LEU A 308 -6.86 18.64 14.29
CA LEU A 308 -5.68 18.24 15.05
C LEU A 308 -4.68 19.40 15.12
N GLU A 309 -4.30 19.79 16.32
CA GLU A 309 -3.25 20.78 16.56
C GLU A 309 -1.90 20.09 16.79
N LEU A 310 -0.92 20.41 15.97
CA LEU A 310 0.45 19.90 16.08
C LEU A 310 1.42 21.07 16.35
N LYS A 311 2.39 20.84 17.24
CA LYS A 311 3.47 21.78 17.54
C LYS A 311 4.81 21.08 17.33
N PHE A 312 5.64 21.67 16.47
CA PHE A 312 6.97 21.17 16.17
C PHE A 312 8.03 22.10 16.71
N SER A 313 8.97 21.56 17.49
CA SER A 313 10.14 22.29 18.00
C SER A 313 11.41 21.64 17.43
N LEU A 314 11.94 22.21 16.35
CA LEU A 314 13.20 21.76 15.75
C LEU A 314 14.37 22.46 16.44
N LYS A 315 15.17 21.70 17.17
CA LYS A 315 16.31 22.21 17.97
C LYS A 315 17.65 21.94 17.27
N HIS A 316 18.66 22.69 17.69
CA HIS A 316 20.03 22.60 17.14
C HIS A 316 20.11 22.91 15.64
N MET A 317 19.21 23.76 15.17
CA MET A 317 19.25 24.22 13.79
C MET A 317 20.37 25.27 13.61
N LYS A 318 20.89 25.32 12.38
CA LYS A 318 21.82 26.39 12.00
C LYS A 318 21.09 27.74 12.00
N ASN A 319 21.67 28.80 12.62
CA ASN A 319 21.10 30.15 12.55
C ASN A 319 21.13 30.67 11.10
N GLY A 320 20.08 31.38 10.71
CA GLY A 320 19.88 31.96 9.40
C GLY A 320 18.47 31.73 8.83
N ASN A 321 18.30 32.00 7.55
CA ASN A 321 17.01 31.96 6.92
C ASN A 321 16.68 30.55 6.39
N TYR A 322 15.44 30.14 6.59
CA TYR A 322 14.88 28.94 6.06
C TYR A 322 13.66 29.24 5.20
N LEU A 323 13.61 28.64 3.99
CA LEU A 323 12.40 28.62 3.18
C LEU A 323 11.53 27.46 3.66
N VAL A 324 10.34 27.79 4.16
CA VAL A 324 9.34 26.82 4.58
C VAL A 324 8.26 26.76 3.50
N LYS A 325 8.12 25.60 2.88
CA LYS A 325 7.03 25.29 1.95
C LYS A 325 6.04 24.37 2.65
N LEU A 326 4.81 24.80 2.70
CA LEU A 326 3.68 24.04 3.21
C LEU A 326 2.86 23.52 2.05
N TYR A 327 2.60 22.22 2.02
CA TYR A 327 1.67 21.59 1.10
C TYR A 327 0.59 20.90 1.92
N TYR A 328 -0.65 21.02 1.53
CA TYR A 328 -1.76 20.34 2.18
C TYR A 328 -2.86 19.97 1.21
N LEU A 329 -3.51 18.87 1.52
CA LEU A 329 -4.68 18.34 0.81
C LEU A 329 -5.71 17.92 1.84
N ASN A 330 -6.91 18.46 1.69
CA ASN A 330 -8.06 18.17 2.55
C ASN A 330 -9.35 18.28 1.74
N GLN A 331 -10.49 18.18 2.40
CA GLN A 331 -11.81 18.24 1.76
C GLN A 331 -11.94 19.44 0.80
N ASP A 332 -11.50 20.63 1.21
CA ASP A 332 -11.66 21.87 0.43
C ASP A 332 -10.51 22.15 -0.55
N ASN A 333 -9.37 21.49 -0.37
CA ASN A 333 -8.13 21.81 -1.08
C ASN A 333 -7.53 20.58 -1.75
N GLY A 334 -7.52 20.58 -3.08
CA GLY A 334 -6.88 19.54 -3.89
C GLY A 334 -7.68 18.24 -4.02
N ASN A 335 -8.86 18.14 -3.46
CA ASN A 335 -9.73 16.99 -3.53
C ASN A 335 -10.51 16.95 -4.85
N ALA A 336 -10.19 15.98 -5.71
CA ALA A 336 -10.85 15.80 -7.00
C ALA A 336 -12.33 15.46 -6.84
N GLN A 337 -12.70 14.68 -5.85
CA GLN A 337 -14.06 14.25 -5.57
C GLN A 337 -14.95 15.45 -5.18
N GLU A 338 -14.45 16.34 -4.32
CA GLU A 338 -15.15 17.56 -3.93
C GLU A 338 -15.28 18.55 -5.11
N LEU A 339 -14.28 18.65 -5.97
CA LEU A 339 -14.39 19.44 -7.20
C LEU A 339 -15.47 18.90 -8.13
N TRP A 340 -15.55 17.59 -8.28
CA TRP A 340 -16.59 16.94 -9.08
C TRP A 340 -17.99 17.11 -8.44
N ARG A 341 -18.09 17.04 -7.12
CA ARG A 341 -19.32 17.35 -6.39
C ARG A 341 -19.81 18.78 -6.67
N LYS A 342 -18.91 19.78 -6.70
CA LYS A 342 -19.22 21.16 -7.07
C LYS A 342 -19.67 21.32 -8.52
N LEU A 343 -19.40 20.35 -9.37
CA LEU A 343 -19.93 20.25 -10.74
C LEU A 343 -21.21 19.39 -10.82
N GLU A 344 -21.90 19.21 -9.70
CA GLU A 344 -23.15 18.44 -9.58
C GLU A 344 -23.00 17.00 -10.12
N PHE A 345 -21.83 16.38 -9.94
CA PHE A 345 -21.51 15.04 -10.43
C PHE A 345 -21.72 14.87 -11.95
N ALA A 346 -21.41 15.91 -12.72
CA ALA A 346 -21.59 15.92 -14.15
C ALA A 346 -20.96 14.69 -14.82
N LYS A 347 -21.72 14.05 -15.70
CA LYS A 347 -21.30 12.92 -16.53
C LYS A 347 -20.90 13.40 -17.92
N GLY A 348 -19.99 12.70 -18.57
CA GLY A 348 -19.60 12.98 -19.95
C GLY A 348 -18.89 14.32 -20.12
N LEU A 349 -18.06 14.68 -19.16
CA LEU A 349 -17.23 15.90 -19.20
C LEU A 349 -16.38 15.95 -20.48
N ALA A 350 -16.29 17.12 -21.07
CA ALA A 350 -15.41 17.38 -22.21
C ALA A 350 -13.93 17.36 -21.78
N LYS A 351 -13.04 17.19 -22.74
CA LYS A 351 -11.60 17.07 -22.47
C LYS A 351 -11.01 18.26 -21.71
N ASP A 352 -11.44 19.46 -22.03
CA ASP A 352 -11.00 20.70 -21.36
C ASP A 352 -11.53 20.81 -19.92
N GLU A 353 -12.72 20.29 -19.65
CA GLU A 353 -13.29 20.18 -18.29
C GLU A 353 -12.53 19.17 -17.44
N ILE A 354 -12.13 18.03 -18.02
CA ILE A 354 -11.26 17.06 -17.36
C ILE A 354 -9.89 17.68 -17.06
N GLU A 355 -9.31 18.41 -18.02
CA GLU A 355 -8.03 19.11 -17.80
C GLU A 355 -8.15 20.22 -16.74
N TYR A 356 -9.31 20.87 -16.62
CA TYR A 356 -9.58 21.80 -15.52
C TYR A 356 -9.54 21.08 -14.17
N LEU A 357 -10.22 19.92 -14.04
CA LEU A 357 -10.19 19.13 -12.82
C LEU A 357 -8.78 18.69 -12.45
N LYS A 358 -7.99 18.18 -13.41
CA LYS A 358 -6.59 17.79 -13.18
C LYS A 358 -5.74 18.92 -12.62
N LYS A 359 -5.93 20.14 -13.11
CA LYS A 359 -5.19 21.32 -12.64
C LYS A 359 -5.63 21.80 -11.26
N ARG A 360 -6.87 21.54 -10.89
CA ARG A 360 -7.45 21.95 -9.61
C ARG A 360 -7.30 20.90 -8.51
N ALA A 361 -7.28 19.63 -8.90
CA ALA A 361 -7.08 18.50 -7.99
C ALA A 361 -5.58 18.34 -7.63
N VAL A 362 -4.99 19.38 -7.06
CA VAL A 362 -3.60 19.44 -6.62
C VAL A 362 -3.52 20.03 -5.22
N PRO A 363 -2.60 19.56 -4.37
CA PRO A 363 -2.42 20.13 -3.03
C PRO A 363 -2.18 21.63 -3.08
N THR A 364 -2.78 22.36 -2.17
CA THR A 364 -2.46 23.77 -1.98
C THR A 364 -1.03 23.93 -1.48
N MET A 365 -0.32 24.95 -1.97
CA MET A 365 1.04 25.26 -1.58
C MET A 365 1.15 26.69 -1.06
N GLU A 366 1.77 26.85 0.09
CA GLU A 366 2.15 28.12 0.68
C GLU A 366 3.67 28.18 0.93
N MET A 367 4.24 29.37 0.90
CA MET A 367 5.66 29.57 1.17
C MET A 367 5.89 30.75 2.08
N LYS A 368 6.81 30.59 3.03
CA LYS A 368 7.31 31.69 3.87
C LYS A 368 8.79 31.51 4.17
N THR A 369 9.48 32.62 4.37
CA THR A 369 10.84 32.62 4.93
C THR A 369 10.75 32.84 6.43
N VAL A 370 11.49 32.02 7.19
CA VAL A 370 11.57 32.11 8.65
C VAL A 370 13.04 32.27 9.05
N GLU A 371 13.34 33.18 9.93
CA GLU A 371 14.69 33.35 10.50
C GLU A 371 14.83 32.57 11.80
N VAL A 372 15.89 31.77 11.87
CA VAL A 372 16.30 31.03 13.08
C VAL A 372 17.48 31.77 13.70
N THR A 373 17.34 32.25 14.95
CA THR A 373 18.37 33.01 15.65
C THR A 373 19.03 32.24 16.79
N ASP A 374 18.26 31.42 17.52
CA ASP A 374 18.74 30.70 18.73
C ASP A 374 18.82 29.18 18.50
N GLY A 375 18.97 28.77 17.25
CA GLY A 375 19.05 27.35 16.87
C GLY A 375 17.75 26.59 17.07
N VAL A 376 16.61 27.26 17.21
CA VAL A 376 15.30 26.65 17.41
C VAL A 376 14.30 27.22 16.40
N LEU A 377 13.52 26.34 15.79
CA LEU A 377 12.38 26.72 14.96
C LEU A 377 11.11 26.08 15.53
N GLU A 378 10.19 26.95 15.94
CA GLU A 378 8.86 26.57 16.40
C GLU A 378 7.87 26.72 15.24
N LEU A 379 7.07 25.68 15.01
CA LEU A 379 6.02 25.66 14.00
C LEU A 379 4.74 25.10 14.60
N GLU A 380 3.63 25.78 14.33
CA GLU A 380 2.29 25.30 14.67
C GLU A 380 1.54 24.93 13.41
N SER A 381 0.73 23.90 13.48
CA SER A 381 -0.01 23.35 12.36
C SER A 381 -1.36 22.83 12.84
N VAL A 382 -2.44 23.31 12.24
CA VAL A 382 -3.80 22.80 12.51
C VAL A 382 -4.25 22.05 11.27
N LEU A 383 -4.47 20.76 11.40
CA LEU A 383 -4.92 19.88 10.32
C LEU A 383 -6.43 19.65 10.46
N MET A 384 -7.16 19.86 9.37
CA MET A 384 -8.58 19.48 9.32
C MET A 384 -8.72 17.95 9.31
N ALA A 385 -9.92 17.43 9.57
CA ALA A 385 -10.19 16.01 9.47
C ALA A 385 -9.79 15.48 8.07
N GLN A 386 -9.19 14.32 8.02
CA GLN A 386 -8.69 13.63 6.82
C GLN A 386 -7.67 14.44 5.99
N GLU A 387 -7.04 15.43 6.60
CA GLU A 387 -5.98 16.18 5.93
C GLU A 387 -4.66 15.45 5.96
N ILE A 388 -3.93 15.54 4.84
CA ILE A 388 -2.50 15.23 4.75
C ILE A 388 -1.71 16.49 4.51
N ARG A 389 -0.56 16.62 5.19
CA ARG A 389 0.26 17.82 5.15
C ARG A 389 1.74 17.50 5.02
N LEU A 390 2.46 18.33 4.26
CA LEU A 390 3.90 18.26 4.13
C LEU A 390 4.52 19.64 4.38
N LEU A 391 5.45 19.71 5.32
CA LEU A 391 6.33 20.86 5.50
C LEU A 391 7.71 20.52 4.96
N ASP A 392 8.21 21.30 4.01
CA ASP A 392 9.57 21.19 3.44
C ASP A 392 10.35 22.44 3.82
N ILE A 393 11.30 22.30 4.72
CA ILE A 393 12.05 23.36 5.39
C ILE A 393 13.49 23.30 4.92
N GLN A 394 13.97 24.32 4.22
CA GLN A 394 15.28 24.31 3.60
C GLN A 394 16.08 25.57 3.99
N TYR A 395 17.30 25.34 4.51
CA TYR A 395 18.24 26.41 4.79
C TYR A 395 18.61 27.17 3.51
N GLN A 396 18.59 28.51 3.60
CA GLN A 396 19.00 29.39 2.50
C GLN A 396 20.44 29.80 2.69
N TYR A 397 21.33 29.32 1.83
CA TYR A 397 22.70 29.83 1.80
C TYR A 397 22.70 31.21 1.21
N ARG A 398 23.38 32.17 1.89
CA ARG A 398 23.61 33.48 1.31
C ARG A 398 24.49 33.28 0.05
N MET A 399 24.03 33.77 -1.09
CA MET A 399 24.87 33.91 -2.27
C MET A 399 25.85 35.06 -2.08
#